data_ce983368a96ac51545e5ce59f69b0694
#
_entry.id   ce983368a96ac51545e5ce59f69b0694
#
_cell.length_a   1.000
_cell.length_b   1.000
_cell.length_c   1.000
_cell.angle_alpha   90.00
_cell.angle_beta   90.00
_cell.angle_gamma   90.00
#
_symmetry.space_group_name_H-M   'P 1'
#
loop_
_entity.id
_entity.type
_entity.pdbx_description
1 polymer ?
#
loop_
_entity_poly.entity_id
_entity_poly.type
_entity_poly.pdbx_seq_one_letter_code
_entity_poly.pdbx_strand_id
1 'polypeptide(L)'
;MKHIYLTLLLIFSSYVLRAQEVFFLHAVKVHEDRIESFEKIQKNYARELAQDAKKEGIIKDWVLLKPVDFMGESTEQEYNYVWVHIFKDVNQMVNRTTWWDKSKEKFGIEPSILFREDLEKSGYWYWKTEKQIETGNMGKYVIFNWATPTDVNQAVSLADEISETFKRRMKNVGMTEWGVATKIMPQGLDNSTIFFWDAYETFEGAVKHLMNDAVLKDIDGEMFEKFFKLMPNGWDNRMIFEPVTGTN
;
A
#
# COMPACT_ATOMS: atom_id res chain seq x y z
N MET A 1 -47.68 -4.27 29.16
CA MET A 1 -47.14 -3.64 27.94
C MET A 1 -45.99 -2.70 28.23
N LYS A 2 -45.02 -3.07 29.06
CA LYS A 2 -43.86 -2.21 29.41
C LYS A 2 -42.49 -2.85 29.14
N HIS A 3 -42.44 -4.04 28.52
CA HIS A 3 -41.18 -4.76 28.27
C HIS A 3 -40.76 -4.90 26.82
N ILE A 4 -41.50 -4.30 25.86
CA ILE A 4 -41.19 -4.41 24.42
C ILE A 4 -40.24 -3.29 23.93
N TYR A 5 -40.11 -2.19 24.66
CA TYR A 5 -39.30 -1.03 24.24
C TYR A 5 -37.81 -1.16 24.59
N LEU A 6 -37.41 -2.08 25.45
CA LEU A 6 -36.01 -2.23 25.85
C LEU A 6 -35.20 -3.09 24.89
N THR A 7 -35.85 -3.95 24.09
CA THR A 7 -35.19 -4.87 23.17
C THR A 7 -34.84 -4.22 21.83
N LEU A 8 -35.52 -3.14 21.46
CA LEU A 8 -35.24 -2.41 20.21
C LEU A 8 -34.03 -1.46 20.30
N LEU A 9 -33.61 -1.06 21.50
CA LEU A 9 -32.47 -0.14 21.69
C LEU A 9 -31.12 -0.84 21.63
N LEU A 10 -31.08 -2.17 21.74
CA LEU A 10 -29.85 -2.96 21.72
C LEU A 10 -29.42 -3.45 20.33
N ILE A 11 -30.27 -3.28 19.32
CA ILE A 11 -29.94 -3.70 17.94
C ILE A 11 -29.23 -2.61 17.16
N PHE A 12 -29.23 -1.36 17.63
CA PHE A 12 -28.59 -0.23 16.95
C PHE A 12 -27.13 0.03 17.33
N SER A 13 -26.54 -0.75 18.24
CA SER A 13 -25.20 -0.47 18.78
C SER A 13 -24.08 -1.34 18.21
N SER A 14 -24.29 -2.10 17.16
CA SER A 14 -23.25 -2.95 16.57
C SER A 14 -22.80 -2.57 15.15
N TYR A 15 -23.07 -1.37 14.67
CA TYR A 15 -22.20 -0.79 13.66
C TYR A 15 -20.89 -0.40 14.33
N VAL A 16 -20.03 -1.37 14.58
CA VAL A 16 -18.62 -1.10 14.78
C VAL A 16 -18.16 -0.40 13.50
N LEU A 17 -18.09 0.94 13.56
CA LEU A 17 -17.35 1.73 12.59
C LEU A 17 -15.93 1.17 12.63
N ARG A 18 -15.63 0.19 11.77
CA ARG A 18 -14.24 -0.21 11.56
C ARG A 18 -13.54 1.04 11.09
N ALA A 19 -12.68 1.55 11.94
CA ALA A 19 -11.84 2.68 11.58
C ALA A 19 -11.16 2.32 10.25
N GLN A 20 -11.35 3.17 9.25
CA GLN A 20 -10.88 2.91 7.89
C GLN A 20 -9.38 3.15 7.85
N GLU A 21 -8.64 2.13 7.46
CA GLU A 21 -7.19 2.19 7.34
C GLU A 21 -6.78 3.27 6.34
N VAL A 22 -5.74 3.99 6.68
CA VAL A 22 -5.11 4.99 5.81
C VAL A 22 -3.61 4.74 5.75
N PHE A 23 -3.01 5.09 4.63
CA PHE A 23 -1.56 4.98 4.48
C PHE A 23 -1.01 6.12 3.62
N PHE A 24 0.29 6.33 3.68
CA PHE A 24 0.95 7.16 2.68
C PHE A 24 2.17 6.46 2.08
N LEU A 25 2.39 6.76 0.82
CA LEU A 25 3.58 6.42 0.08
C LEU A 25 4.53 7.62 0.16
N HIS A 26 5.73 7.40 0.63
CA HIS A 26 6.82 8.36 0.56
C HIS A 26 7.86 7.83 -0.42
N ALA A 27 7.75 8.24 -1.68
CA ALA A 27 8.69 7.83 -2.71
C ALA A 27 9.93 8.74 -2.68
N VAL A 28 11.11 8.15 -2.87
CA VAL A 28 12.38 8.86 -2.83
C VAL A 28 13.31 8.41 -3.95
N LYS A 29 14.10 9.35 -4.44
CA LYS A 29 15.27 9.09 -5.28
C LYS A 29 16.51 9.17 -4.38
N VAL A 30 17.16 8.04 -4.21
CA VAL A 30 18.45 7.93 -3.51
C VAL A 30 19.56 8.01 -4.56
N HIS A 31 20.63 8.77 -4.26
CA HIS A 31 21.81 8.84 -5.11
C HIS A 31 22.41 7.45 -5.36
N GLU A 32 22.83 7.17 -6.58
CA GLU A 32 23.33 5.84 -6.97
C GLU A 32 24.51 5.37 -6.13
N ASP A 33 25.44 6.27 -5.82
CA ASP A 33 26.61 6.01 -4.98
C ASP A 33 26.27 5.84 -3.48
N ARG A 34 25.01 6.08 -3.09
CA ARG A 34 24.50 6.00 -1.71
C ARG A 34 23.57 4.83 -1.46
N ILE A 35 23.20 4.07 -2.48
CA ILE A 35 22.24 2.97 -2.38
C ILE A 35 22.62 1.96 -1.30
N GLU A 36 23.88 1.51 -1.27
CA GLU A 36 24.34 0.52 -0.28
C GLU A 36 24.27 1.07 1.15
N SER A 37 24.75 2.31 1.39
CA SER A 37 24.69 2.95 2.70
C SER A 37 23.25 3.18 3.14
N PHE A 38 22.40 3.65 2.23
CA PHE A 38 20.99 3.87 2.48
C PHE A 38 20.28 2.56 2.91
N GLU A 39 20.40 1.47 2.13
CA GLU A 39 19.77 0.19 2.49
C GLU A 39 20.28 -0.34 3.84
N LYS A 40 21.59 -0.20 4.12
CA LYS A 40 22.18 -0.61 5.40
C LYS A 40 21.60 0.17 6.58
N ILE A 41 21.41 1.48 6.42
CA ILE A 41 20.78 2.34 7.42
C ILE A 41 19.33 1.91 7.64
N GLN A 42 18.56 1.69 6.57
CA GLN A 42 17.17 1.28 6.68
C GLN A 42 17.02 -0.08 7.37
N LYS A 43 17.86 -1.06 7.04
CA LYS A 43 17.84 -2.41 7.61
C LYS A 43 18.26 -2.46 9.09
N ASN A 44 19.20 -1.61 9.50
CA ASN A 44 19.82 -1.67 10.84
C ASN A 44 19.19 -0.70 11.84
N TYR A 45 18.75 0.48 11.41
CA TYR A 45 18.27 1.54 12.31
C TYR A 45 16.80 1.87 12.11
N ALA A 46 16.39 2.18 10.86
CA ALA A 46 15.03 2.59 10.58
C ALA A 46 14.02 1.47 10.94
N ARG A 47 14.34 0.21 10.62
CA ARG A 47 13.52 -0.94 10.98
C ARG A 47 13.28 -1.05 12.48
N GLU A 48 14.31 -0.89 13.31
CA GLU A 48 14.15 -0.98 14.77
C GLU A 48 13.27 0.14 15.30
N LEU A 49 13.46 1.38 14.81
CA LEU A 49 12.61 2.51 15.20
C LEU A 49 11.14 2.28 14.78
N ALA A 50 10.93 1.75 13.58
CA ALA A 50 9.59 1.42 13.09
C ALA A 50 8.93 0.30 13.92
N GLN A 51 9.69 -0.73 14.32
CA GLN A 51 9.21 -1.80 15.20
C GLN A 51 8.82 -1.27 16.57
N ASP A 52 9.57 -0.34 17.13
CA ASP A 52 9.23 0.30 18.40
C ASP A 52 7.97 1.18 18.23
N ALA A 53 7.88 1.97 17.16
CA ALA A 53 6.70 2.75 16.86
C ALA A 53 5.43 1.89 16.66
N LYS A 54 5.57 0.70 16.05
CA LYS A 54 4.48 -0.28 15.92
C LYS A 54 4.06 -0.81 17.30
N LYS A 55 5.00 -1.19 18.17
CA LYS A 55 4.72 -1.66 19.55
C LYS A 55 4.04 -0.59 20.39
N GLU A 56 4.45 0.67 20.23
CA GLU A 56 3.87 1.82 20.92
C GLU A 56 2.51 2.26 20.32
N GLY A 57 2.08 1.68 19.21
CA GLY A 57 0.82 2.02 18.55
C GLY A 57 0.85 3.37 17.81
N ILE A 58 2.03 3.90 17.50
CA ILE A 58 2.22 5.14 16.73
C ILE A 58 1.91 4.92 15.25
N ILE A 59 2.28 3.75 14.73
CA ILE A 59 1.96 3.28 13.39
C ILE A 59 1.33 1.88 13.47
N LYS A 60 0.59 1.47 12.43
CA LYS A 60 0.13 0.09 12.28
C LYS A 60 1.24 -0.77 11.71
N ASP A 61 1.86 -0.28 10.62
CA ASP A 61 2.93 -0.99 9.93
C ASP A 61 3.81 -0.04 9.12
N TRP A 62 4.99 -0.54 8.70
CA TRP A 62 5.93 0.19 7.89
C TRP A 62 6.75 -0.78 7.03
N VAL A 63 6.97 -0.42 5.76
CA VAL A 63 7.83 -1.18 4.85
C VAL A 63 8.56 -0.24 3.90
N LEU A 64 9.82 -0.55 3.60
CA LEU A 64 10.59 0.03 2.51
C LEU A 64 10.58 -0.93 1.34
N LEU A 65 10.15 -0.43 0.19
CA LEU A 65 10.09 -1.15 -1.08
C LEU A 65 11.07 -0.55 -2.08
N LYS A 66 11.57 -1.37 -2.99
CA LYS A 66 12.27 -0.93 -4.21
C LYS A 66 11.64 -1.58 -5.45
N PRO A 67 11.66 -0.90 -6.61
CA PRO A 67 11.26 -1.51 -7.87
C PRO A 67 12.13 -2.73 -8.17
N VAL A 68 11.51 -3.76 -8.74
CA VAL A 68 12.26 -4.92 -9.25
C VAL A 68 12.92 -4.53 -10.56
N ASP A 69 14.24 -4.66 -10.63
CA ASP A 69 14.99 -4.54 -11.87
C ASP A 69 14.79 -5.78 -12.73
N PHE A 70 14.05 -5.61 -13.82
CA PHE A 70 13.62 -6.73 -14.67
C PHE A 70 14.71 -7.23 -15.63
N MET A 71 15.68 -6.40 -16.03
CA MET A 71 16.64 -6.70 -17.09
C MET A 71 18.04 -6.16 -16.83
N GLY A 72 18.33 -5.59 -15.67
CA GLY A 72 19.59 -4.90 -15.45
C GLY A 72 19.73 -3.58 -16.24
N GLU A 73 18.67 -3.19 -16.94
CA GLU A 73 18.56 -1.90 -17.58
C GLU A 73 17.79 -0.98 -16.61
N SER A 74 18.52 -0.10 -15.93
CA SER A 74 17.87 0.96 -15.15
C SER A 74 17.11 1.85 -16.12
N THR A 75 15.80 1.61 -16.23
CA THR A 75 14.92 2.66 -16.74
C THR A 75 15.09 3.83 -15.77
N GLU A 76 15.38 5.02 -16.28
CA GLU A 76 15.58 6.22 -15.47
C GLU A 76 14.29 6.52 -14.71
N GLN A 77 14.20 5.93 -13.50
CA GLN A 77 13.01 6.06 -12.67
C GLN A 77 13.08 7.34 -11.86
N GLU A 78 11.96 8.04 -11.81
CA GLU A 78 11.84 9.27 -11.02
C GLU A 78 12.15 9.03 -9.53
N TYR A 79 11.80 7.83 -9.00
CA TYR A 79 12.04 7.37 -7.64
C TYR A 79 12.52 5.92 -7.66
N ASN A 80 13.49 5.59 -6.81
CA ASN A 80 14.04 4.23 -6.71
C ASN A 80 13.71 3.52 -5.40
N TYR A 81 13.01 4.18 -4.46
CA TYR A 81 12.49 3.58 -3.23
C TYR A 81 11.14 4.18 -2.86
N VAL A 82 10.34 3.39 -2.14
CA VAL A 82 9.04 3.84 -1.57
C VAL A 82 8.93 3.33 -0.14
N TRP A 83 8.82 4.24 0.83
CA TRP A 83 8.34 3.90 2.15
C TRP A 83 6.82 3.89 2.16
N VAL A 84 6.23 2.80 2.67
CA VAL A 84 4.80 2.68 2.93
C VAL A 84 4.58 2.79 4.44
N HIS A 85 3.87 3.82 4.87
CA HIS A 85 3.50 4.04 6.26
C HIS A 85 2.03 3.78 6.43
N ILE A 86 1.66 2.78 7.23
CA ILE A 86 0.28 2.29 7.39
C ILE A 86 -0.23 2.67 8.78
N PHE A 87 -1.47 3.16 8.84
CA PHE A 87 -2.16 3.58 10.06
C PHE A 87 -3.54 2.94 10.12
N LYS A 88 -3.97 2.55 11.33
CA LYS A 88 -5.29 1.94 11.55
C LYS A 88 -6.45 2.89 11.20
N ASP A 89 -6.20 4.21 11.26
CA ASP A 89 -7.19 5.25 10.98
C ASP A 89 -6.53 6.63 10.78
N VAL A 90 -7.32 7.60 10.36
CA VAL A 90 -6.88 8.98 10.15
C VAL A 90 -6.41 9.65 11.46
N ASN A 91 -7.00 9.29 12.61
CA ASN A 91 -6.58 9.89 13.88
C ASN A 91 -5.16 9.46 14.25
N GLN A 92 -4.83 8.17 14.07
CA GLN A 92 -3.46 7.69 14.27
C GLN A 92 -2.50 8.39 13.30
N MET A 93 -2.90 8.56 12.03
CA MET A 93 -2.06 9.22 11.02
C MET A 93 -1.78 10.70 11.34
N VAL A 94 -2.79 11.48 11.73
CA VAL A 94 -2.62 12.92 11.99
C VAL A 94 -1.97 13.20 13.34
N ASN A 95 -2.14 12.32 14.32
CA ASN A 95 -1.55 12.44 15.65
C ASN A 95 -0.22 11.69 15.79
N ARG A 96 0.30 11.09 14.69
CA ARG A 96 1.59 10.41 14.72
C ARG A 96 2.68 11.38 15.16
N THR A 97 3.50 10.92 16.07
CA THR A 97 4.76 11.59 16.37
C THR A 97 5.78 11.29 15.27
N THR A 98 6.81 12.10 15.15
CA THR A 98 7.96 11.82 14.30
C THR A 98 8.80 10.72 14.96
N TRP A 99 8.34 9.46 14.83
CA TRP A 99 8.95 8.32 15.52
C TRP A 99 10.46 8.13 15.19
N TRP A 100 10.87 8.57 14.01
CA TRP A 100 12.28 8.57 13.59
C TRP A 100 13.16 9.56 14.38
N ASP A 101 12.60 10.57 15.05
CA ASP A 101 13.36 11.49 15.90
C ASP A 101 13.98 10.78 17.13
N LYS A 102 13.43 9.63 17.52
CA LYS A 102 13.99 8.76 18.55
C LYS A 102 15.35 8.17 18.18
N SER A 103 15.81 8.31 16.93
CA SER A 103 17.12 7.84 16.48
C SER A 103 18.27 8.44 17.27
N LYS A 104 18.17 9.73 17.62
CA LYS A 104 19.18 10.41 18.45
C LYS A 104 19.26 9.81 19.85
N GLU A 105 18.12 9.56 20.48
CA GLU A 105 18.07 8.97 21.81
C GLU A 105 18.57 7.52 21.80
N LYS A 106 18.10 6.72 20.83
CA LYS A 106 18.36 5.28 20.79
C LYS A 106 19.76 4.93 20.29
N PHE A 107 20.28 5.65 19.28
CA PHE A 107 21.51 5.32 18.56
C PHE A 107 22.57 6.42 18.61
N GLY A 108 22.26 7.60 19.15
CA GLY A 108 23.12 8.77 19.07
C GLY A 108 23.25 9.41 17.68
N ILE A 109 22.35 9.07 16.76
CA ILE A 109 22.38 9.48 15.35
C ILE A 109 21.25 10.47 15.09
N GLU A 110 21.58 11.62 14.51
CA GLU A 110 20.56 12.62 14.14
C GLU A 110 19.61 12.08 13.06
N PRO A 111 18.29 12.34 13.17
CA PRO A 111 17.30 11.86 12.20
C PRO A 111 17.59 12.28 10.76
N SER A 112 18.18 13.47 10.55
CA SER A 112 18.56 13.95 9.23
C SER A 112 19.59 13.05 8.54
N ILE A 113 20.55 12.52 9.29
CA ILE A 113 21.56 11.59 8.77
C ILE A 113 20.92 10.28 8.33
N LEU A 114 19.95 9.75 9.11
CA LEU A 114 19.29 8.49 8.78
C LEU A 114 18.30 8.57 7.60
N PHE A 115 17.70 9.75 7.36
CA PHE A 115 16.50 9.81 6.51
C PHE A 115 16.54 10.87 5.40
N ARG A 116 17.58 11.69 5.29
CA ARG A 116 17.58 12.82 4.34
C ARG A 116 18.88 13.01 3.56
N GLU A 117 20.01 12.64 4.13
CA GLU A 117 21.32 12.98 3.58
C GLU A 117 21.58 12.33 2.21
N ASP A 118 20.98 11.17 1.97
CA ASP A 118 21.17 10.39 0.75
C ASP A 118 20.09 10.65 -0.33
N LEU A 119 19.18 11.63 -0.12
CA LEU A 119 18.04 11.85 -1.00
C LEU A 119 18.23 13.00 -1.97
N GLU A 120 18.01 12.72 -3.27
CA GLU A 120 17.93 13.74 -4.32
C GLU A 120 16.53 14.36 -4.41
N LYS A 121 15.50 13.52 -4.24
CA LYS A 121 14.10 13.89 -4.45
C LYS A 121 13.18 13.10 -3.54
N SER A 122 12.06 13.70 -3.17
CA SER A 122 11.00 13.00 -2.45
C SER A 122 9.61 13.47 -2.85
N GLY A 123 8.61 12.56 -2.72
CA GLY A 123 7.20 12.85 -2.95
C GLY A 123 6.31 12.06 -2.00
N TYR A 124 5.11 12.60 -1.72
CA TYR A 124 4.16 12.01 -0.77
C TYR A 124 2.79 11.88 -1.38
N TRP A 125 2.16 10.70 -1.21
CA TRP A 125 0.79 10.42 -1.64
C TRP A 125 0.04 9.71 -0.52
N TYR A 126 -1.08 10.28 -0.10
CA TYR A 126 -1.91 9.79 1.01
C TYR A 126 -3.15 9.09 0.45
N TRP A 127 -3.47 7.94 1.00
CA TRP A 127 -4.50 7.04 0.51
C TRP A 127 -5.39 6.54 1.63
N LYS A 128 -6.66 6.33 1.31
CA LYS A 128 -7.67 5.71 2.16
C LYS A 128 -7.98 4.32 1.61
N THR A 129 -7.74 3.27 2.39
CA THR A 129 -8.08 1.90 2.03
C THR A 129 -9.58 1.74 1.94
N GLU A 130 -10.11 1.35 0.80
CA GLU A 130 -11.54 1.07 0.60
C GLU A 130 -11.85 -0.40 0.84
N LYS A 131 -10.99 -1.30 0.35
CA LYS A 131 -11.09 -2.74 0.53
C LYS A 131 -9.71 -3.36 0.57
N GLN A 132 -9.56 -4.40 1.38
CA GLN A 132 -8.35 -5.22 1.46
C GLN A 132 -8.74 -6.67 1.77
N ILE A 133 -8.06 -7.60 1.14
CA ILE A 133 -8.12 -9.03 1.44
C ILE A 133 -6.70 -9.58 1.51
N GLU A 134 -6.48 -10.48 2.47
CA GLU A 134 -5.17 -11.08 2.73
C GLU A 134 -5.29 -12.56 3.09
N THR A 135 -4.26 -13.33 2.81
CA THR A 135 -4.20 -14.76 3.16
C THR A 135 -3.55 -14.99 4.53
N GLY A 136 -2.95 -13.97 5.10
CA GLY A 136 -2.11 -14.05 6.31
C GLY A 136 -0.63 -14.37 6.01
N ASN A 137 -0.28 -14.68 4.75
CA ASN A 137 1.11 -14.84 4.32
C ASN A 137 1.65 -13.51 3.83
N MET A 138 2.94 -13.25 4.05
CA MET A 138 3.59 -12.06 3.52
C MET A 138 3.98 -12.28 2.05
N GLY A 139 3.63 -11.32 1.18
CA GLY A 139 4.09 -11.29 -0.20
C GLY A 139 5.55 -10.84 -0.30
N LYS A 140 6.28 -11.43 -1.24
CA LYS A 140 7.65 -11.01 -1.56
C LYS A 140 7.71 -10.01 -2.70
N TYR A 141 6.66 -9.95 -3.50
CA TYR A 141 6.55 -9.05 -4.65
C TYR A 141 5.19 -8.40 -4.62
N VAL A 142 5.14 -7.09 -4.76
CA VAL A 142 3.89 -6.34 -4.81
C VAL A 142 3.82 -5.51 -6.07
N ILE A 143 2.70 -5.62 -6.79
CA ILE A 143 2.40 -4.77 -7.92
C ILE A 143 1.66 -3.56 -7.38
N PHE A 144 2.13 -2.38 -7.68
CA PHE A 144 1.42 -1.13 -7.49
C PHE A 144 0.80 -0.70 -8.82
N ASN A 145 -0.49 -0.42 -8.80
CA ASN A 145 -1.25 -0.01 -9.97
C ASN A 145 -1.96 1.31 -9.66
N TRP A 146 -1.65 2.34 -10.43
CA TRP A 146 -2.28 3.65 -10.34
C TRP A 146 -3.21 3.85 -11.52
N ALA A 147 -4.37 4.46 -11.27
CA ALA A 147 -5.32 4.79 -12.32
C ALA A 147 -6.12 6.04 -12.02
N THR A 148 -6.70 6.60 -13.10
CA THR A 148 -7.62 7.74 -13.04
C THR A 148 -8.94 7.35 -13.72
N PRO A 149 -9.84 6.61 -13.00
CA PRO A 149 -11.12 6.22 -13.55
C PRO A 149 -12.03 7.43 -13.76
N THR A 150 -12.95 7.32 -14.73
CA THR A 150 -13.97 8.34 -15.01
C THR A 150 -14.96 8.53 -13.86
N ASP A 151 -15.16 7.49 -13.04
CA ASP A 151 -15.96 7.50 -11.83
C ASP A 151 -15.30 6.64 -10.75
N VAL A 152 -14.72 7.31 -9.74
CA VAL A 152 -13.99 6.64 -8.65
C VAL A 152 -14.93 5.76 -7.80
N ASN A 153 -16.16 6.22 -7.53
CA ASN A 153 -17.09 5.47 -6.69
C ASN A 153 -17.57 4.19 -7.39
N GLN A 154 -17.85 4.26 -8.68
CA GLN A 154 -18.19 3.09 -9.48
C GLN A 154 -16.99 2.13 -9.56
N ALA A 155 -15.77 2.64 -9.72
CA ALA A 155 -14.56 1.80 -9.75
C ALA A 155 -14.34 1.07 -8.42
N VAL A 156 -14.56 1.73 -7.28
CA VAL A 156 -14.50 1.11 -5.95
C VAL A 156 -15.59 0.04 -5.78
N SER A 157 -16.83 0.32 -6.20
CA SER A 157 -17.92 -0.66 -6.13
C SER A 157 -17.62 -1.90 -6.96
N LEU A 158 -17.10 -1.72 -8.17
CA LEU A 158 -16.71 -2.83 -9.04
C LEU A 158 -15.51 -3.61 -8.49
N ALA A 159 -14.55 -2.91 -7.88
CA ALA A 159 -13.43 -3.53 -7.18
C ALA A 159 -13.90 -4.40 -6.00
N ASP A 160 -14.95 -3.98 -5.27
CA ASP A 160 -15.54 -4.79 -4.20
C ASP A 160 -16.18 -6.08 -4.76
N GLU A 161 -16.89 -6.02 -5.88
CA GLU A 161 -17.42 -7.21 -6.57
C GLU A 161 -16.29 -8.15 -7.04
N ILE A 162 -15.22 -7.62 -7.65
CA ILE A 162 -14.04 -8.36 -8.09
C ILE A 162 -13.33 -9.04 -6.92
N SER A 163 -13.32 -8.40 -5.75
CA SER A 163 -12.64 -8.90 -4.55
C SER A 163 -13.12 -10.30 -4.15
N GLU A 164 -14.37 -10.64 -4.40
CA GLU A 164 -14.91 -11.96 -4.08
C GLU A 164 -14.30 -13.08 -4.96
N THR A 165 -13.94 -12.77 -6.22
CA THR A 165 -13.18 -13.69 -7.07
C THR A 165 -11.73 -13.84 -6.57
N PHE A 166 -11.08 -12.74 -6.20
CA PHE A 166 -9.74 -12.77 -5.63
C PHE A 166 -9.70 -13.58 -4.34
N LYS A 167 -10.61 -13.34 -3.42
CA LYS A 167 -10.72 -14.06 -2.15
C LYS A 167 -10.81 -15.58 -2.32
N ARG A 168 -11.52 -16.05 -3.35
CA ARG A 168 -11.65 -17.50 -3.64
C ARG A 168 -10.39 -18.09 -4.28
N ARG A 169 -9.65 -17.31 -5.07
CA ARG A 169 -8.60 -17.82 -5.98
C ARG A 169 -7.18 -17.49 -5.55
N MET A 170 -6.99 -16.44 -4.77
CA MET A 170 -5.66 -15.90 -4.46
C MET A 170 -4.67 -16.94 -3.95
N LYS A 171 -5.06 -17.81 -3.02
CA LYS A 171 -4.18 -18.87 -2.50
C LYS A 171 -3.70 -19.85 -3.56
N ASN A 172 -4.55 -20.16 -4.56
CA ASN A 172 -4.24 -21.14 -5.60
C ASN A 172 -3.24 -20.61 -6.62
N VAL A 173 -3.05 -19.29 -6.69
CA VAL A 173 -2.15 -18.62 -7.64
C VAL A 173 -0.96 -17.95 -6.94
N GLY A 174 -0.77 -18.21 -5.62
CA GLY A 174 0.31 -17.62 -4.83
C GLY A 174 0.15 -16.11 -4.58
N MET A 175 -1.07 -15.58 -4.71
CA MET A 175 -1.39 -14.22 -4.33
C MET A 175 -1.63 -14.17 -2.82
N THR A 176 -1.00 -13.24 -2.12
CA THR A 176 -1.04 -13.15 -0.66
C THR A 176 -1.91 -12.01 -0.16
N GLU A 177 -2.00 -10.95 -0.93
CA GLU A 177 -2.77 -9.75 -0.57
C GLU A 177 -3.27 -9.05 -1.82
N TRP A 178 -4.41 -8.40 -1.71
CA TRP A 178 -5.00 -7.50 -2.69
C TRP A 178 -5.72 -6.37 -1.98
N GLY A 179 -5.68 -5.19 -2.57
CA GLY A 179 -6.46 -4.09 -2.05
C GLY A 179 -6.67 -2.95 -3.03
N VAL A 180 -7.58 -2.07 -2.64
CA VAL A 180 -7.92 -0.84 -3.36
C VAL A 180 -8.02 0.33 -2.40
N ALA A 181 -7.50 1.47 -2.82
CA ALA A 181 -7.53 2.72 -2.06
C ALA A 181 -7.89 3.91 -2.95
N THR A 182 -8.48 4.93 -2.34
CA THR A 182 -8.76 6.22 -2.97
C THR A 182 -7.81 7.29 -2.46
N LYS A 183 -7.47 8.25 -3.32
CA LYS A 183 -6.53 9.33 -3.01
C LYS A 183 -7.12 10.31 -2.00
N ILE A 184 -6.38 10.56 -0.92
CA ILE A 184 -6.66 11.65 0.01
C ILE A 184 -5.98 12.92 -0.49
N MET A 185 -4.66 12.87 -0.76
CA MET A 185 -3.87 14.00 -1.27
C MET A 185 -2.52 13.55 -1.87
N PRO A 186 -1.87 14.34 -2.78
CA PRO A 186 -2.44 15.53 -3.40
C PRO A 186 -3.58 15.16 -4.36
N GLN A 187 -4.56 16.06 -4.52
CA GLN A 187 -5.61 15.94 -5.52
C GLN A 187 -5.32 16.92 -6.65
N GLY A 188 -5.63 16.53 -7.90
CA GLY A 188 -5.38 17.33 -9.08
C GLY A 188 -5.44 16.48 -10.36
N LEU A 189 -5.50 17.12 -11.52
CA LEU A 189 -5.69 16.46 -12.81
C LEU A 189 -4.53 15.51 -13.18
N ASP A 190 -3.31 15.82 -12.72
CA ASP A 190 -2.11 15.04 -13.02
C ASP A 190 -1.83 13.94 -11.98
N ASN A 191 -2.81 13.64 -11.12
CA ASN A 191 -2.65 12.66 -10.06
C ASN A 191 -3.68 11.54 -10.19
N SER A 192 -3.21 10.29 -10.20
CA SER A 192 -4.07 9.11 -10.12
C SER A 192 -4.99 9.20 -8.90
N THR A 193 -6.26 8.85 -9.06
CA THR A 193 -7.28 8.99 -8.03
C THR A 193 -7.61 7.69 -7.31
N ILE A 194 -7.24 6.55 -7.91
CA ILE A 194 -7.38 5.21 -7.34
C ILE A 194 -6.05 4.47 -7.39
N PHE A 195 -5.84 3.59 -6.43
CA PHE A 195 -4.63 2.81 -6.27
C PHE A 195 -4.99 1.37 -5.90
N PHE A 196 -4.39 0.41 -6.59
CA PHE A 196 -4.51 -1.00 -6.24
C PHE A 196 -3.15 -1.58 -5.91
N TRP A 197 -3.11 -2.58 -5.04
CA TRP A 197 -1.93 -3.40 -4.80
C TRP A 197 -2.27 -4.87 -4.86
N ASP A 198 -1.35 -5.65 -5.43
CA ASP A 198 -1.46 -7.08 -5.63
C ASP A 198 -0.16 -7.73 -5.18
N ALA A 199 -0.15 -8.42 -4.03
CA ALA A 199 1.04 -9.04 -3.50
C ALA A 199 1.11 -10.55 -3.82
N TYR A 200 2.30 -11.04 -4.15
CA TYR A 200 2.58 -12.41 -4.57
C TYR A 200 3.76 -13.00 -3.81
N GLU A 201 3.74 -14.33 -3.61
CA GLU A 201 4.85 -15.08 -3.03
C GLU A 201 6.06 -15.15 -3.97
N THR A 202 5.82 -15.09 -5.30
CA THR A 202 6.85 -15.25 -6.33
C THR A 202 6.79 -14.14 -7.37
N PHE A 203 7.95 -13.82 -7.94
CA PHE A 203 8.06 -12.88 -9.05
C PHE A 203 7.28 -13.36 -10.29
N GLU A 204 7.34 -14.66 -10.60
CA GLU A 204 6.58 -15.27 -11.70
C GLU A 204 5.07 -15.02 -11.53
N GLY A 205 4.53 -15.14 -10.29
CA GLY A 205 3.13 -14.88 -10.00
C GLY A 205 2.75 -13.42 -10.27
N ALA A 206 3.60 -12.48 -9.87
CA ALA A 206 3.39 -11.06 -10.15
C ALA A 206 3.44 -10.75 -11.66
N VAL A 207 4.38 -11.32 -12.39
CA VAL A 207 4.47 -11.17 -13.86
C VAL A 207 3.25 -11.76 -14.56
N LYS A 208 2.79 -12.95 -14.17
CA LYS A 208 1.57 -13.56 -14.71
C LYS A 208 0.33 -12.68 -14.50
N HIS A 209 0.26 -12.02 -13.34
CA HIS A 209 -0.80 -11.04 -13.09
C HIS A 209 -0.76 -9.88 -14.10
N LEU A 210 0.41 -9.32 -14.37
CA LEU A 210 0.57 -8.25 -15.36
C LEU A 210 0.23 -8.69 -16.79
N MET A 211 0.34 -9.98 -17.08
CA MET A 211 -0.05 -10.60 -18.35
C MET A 211 -1.56 -10.94 -18.42
N ASN A 212 -2.38 -10.49 -17.48
CA ASN A 212 -3.78 -10.84 -17.31
C ASN A 212 -4.04 -12.35 -17.16
N ASP A 213 -3.07 -13.07 -16.64
CA ASP A 213 -3.18 -14.47 -16.20
C ASP A 213 -3.38 -14.52 -14.67
N ALA A 214 -3.01 -15.60 -14.04
CA ALA A 214 -3.18 -15.83 -12.60
C ALA A 214 -4.65 -15.67 -12.16
N VAL A 215 -4.91 -14.79 -11.17
CA VAL A 215 -6.27 -14.56 -10.66
C VAL A 215 -7.18 -13.84 -11.67
N LEU A 216 -6.62 -13.02 -12.56
CA LEU A 216 -7.38 -12.18 -13.48
C LEU A 216 -8.14 -12.97 -14.53
N LYS A 217 -7.64 -14.13 -14.97
CA LYS A 217 -8.32 -15.00 -15.93
C LYS A 217 -9.65 -15.59 -15.43
N ASP A 218 -9.85 -15.57 -14.12
CA ASP A 218 -11.06 -16.09 -13.46
C ASP A 218 -12.11 -14.99 -13.25
N ILE A 219 -11.82 -13.75 -13.64
CA ILE A 219 -12.79 -12.65 -13.62
C ILE A 219 -13.70 -12.78 -14.81
N ASP A 220 -15.00 -12.62 -14.57
CA ASP A 220 -16.03 -12.62 -15.63
C ASP A 220 -15.74 -11.55 -16.69
N GLY A 221 -15.87 -11.90 -17.97
CA GLY A 221 -15.57 -11.01 -19.09
C GLY A 221 -16.41 -9.72 -19.08
N GLU A 222 -17.69 -9.78 -18.67
CA GLU A 222 -18.56 -8.60 -18.55
C GLU A 222 -18.06 -7.65 -17.45
N MET A 223 -17.60 -8.21 -16.33
CA MET A 223 -17.02 -7.46 -15.23
C MET A 223 -15.70 -6.78 -15.66
N PHE A 224 -14.88 -7.50 -16.42
CA PHE A 224 -13.65 -6.96 -16.99
C PHE A 224 -13.93 -5.78 -17.95
N GLU A 225 -14.94 -5.92 -18.83
CA GLU A 225 -15.36 -4.85 -19.72
C GLU A 225 -15.86 -3.61 -18.97
N LYS A 226 -16.66 -3.81 -17.90
CA LYS A 226 -17.14 -2.71 -17.04
C LYS A 226 -15.95 -1.95 -16.42
N PHE A 227 -14.94 -2.69 -15.92
CA PHE A 227 -13.76 -2.10 -15.33
C PHE A 227 -12.97 -1.24 -16.34
N PHE A 228 -12.73 -1.76 -17.53
CA PHE A 228 -12.04 -1.00 -18.58
C PHE A 228 -12.83 0.17 -19.15
N LYS A 229 -14.17 0.13 -19.14
CA LYS A 229 -14.98 1.31 -19.48
C LYS A 229 -14.78 2.47 -18.50
N LEU A 230 -14.53 2.17 -17.22
CA LEU A 230 -14.22 3.18 -16.21
C LEU A 230 -12.79 3.71 -16.34
N MET A 231 -11.90 2.97 -16.98
CA MET A 231 -10.49 3.33 -17.19
C MET A 231 -10.14 3.38 -18.69
N PRO A 232 -10.70 4.35 -19.44
CA PRO A 232 -10.54 4.40 -20.91
C PRO A 232 -9.08 4.59 -21.36
N ASN A 233 -8.23 5.15 -20.50
CA ASN A 233 -6.80 5.33 -20.75
C ASN A 233 -5.95 4.16 -20.18
N GLY A 234 -6.59 3.14 -19.59
CA GLY A 234 -5.91 2.05 -18.89
C GLY A 234 -5.33 2.46 -17.53
N TRP A 235 -4.20 1.88 -17.19
CA TRP A 235 -3.46 2.21 -15.97
C TRP A 235 -2.53 3.40 -16.25
N ASP A 236 -2.46 4.34 -15.30
CA ASP A 236 -1.53 5.47 -15.38
C ASP A 236 -0.08 4.97 -15.18
N ASN A 237 0.09 4.01 -14.27
CA ASN A 237 1.36 3.34 -14.04
C ASN A 237 1.13 1.96 -13.39
N ARG A 238 2.02 1.01 -13.70
CA ARG A 238 2.08 -0.32 -13.06
C ARG A 238 3.53 -0.71 -12.85
N MET A 239 3.86 -1.15 -11.63
CA MET A 239 5.24 -1.49 -11.31
C MET A 239 5.28 -2.60 -10.24
N ILE A 240 6.23 -3.52 -10.37
CA ILE A 240 6.50 -4.55 -9.36
C ILE A 240 7.57 -4.02 -8.41
N PHE A 241 7.32 -4.18 -7.12
CA PHE A 241 8.26 -3.85 -6.04
C PHE A 241 8.60 -5.10 -5.23
N GLU A 242 9.77 -5.05 -4.59
CA GLU A 242 10.18 -6.03 -3.58
C GLU A 242 10.54 -5.32 -2.26
N PRO A 243 10.30 -5.94 -1.10
CA PRO A 243 10.64 -5.36 0.18
C PRO A 243 12.15 -5.39 0.44
N VAL A 244 12.70 -4.24 0.82
CA VAL A 244 14.07 -4.11 1.32
C VAL A 244 14.13 -4.43 2.81
N THR A 245 13.15 -3.93 3.57
CA THR A 245 13.00 -4.14 5.01
C THR A 245 11.61 -3.66 5.47
N GLY A 246 11.16 -4.09 6.65
CA GLY A 246 9.88 -3.70 7.21
C GLY A 246 9.73 -4.09 8.67
N THR A 247 8.54 -3.83 9.25
CA THR A 247 8.20 -4.13 10.64
C THR A 247 7.74 -5.58 10.86
N ASN A 248 7.55 -6.33 9.80
CA ASN A 248 7.18 -7.76 9.83
C ASN A 248 8.39 -8.65 9.65
#